data_da9e5a312bc19140ee838034d02be0e1
#
_entry.id   da9e5a312bc19140ee838034d02be0e1
#
_cell.length_a   1.000
_cell.length_b   1.000
_cell.length_c   1.000
_cell.angle_alpha   90.00
_cell.angle_beta   90.00
_cell.angle_gamma   90.00
#
_symmetry.space_group_name_H-M   'P 1'
#
loop_
_entity.id
_entity.type
_entity.pdbx_description
1 polymer ?
#
loop_
_entity_poly.entity_id
_entity_poly.type
_entity_poly.pdbx_seq_one_letter_code
_entity_poly.pdbx_strand_id
1 'polypeptide(L)'
;MNFEAAVQYLLSLGHETLTIKLGLRNTELLLAALGNPERAFPSVQIAGTNGKGSTAAMLDSICRAAGIKCGLYTSPHLVSITERISISGTPVSADEFAACVTTVRDVSGQLLADKQLDALPTFFEQLTVTALLAFRNAGIELAILETGLGGRLDSTTAAKASVVAITPIAMDHEEYLGHTLASIAAEKAAIIRPGVQAVIAKQEPEALQVLLRRCEETGVTPLQTDAHRYERVRLGLRGRHQIENAAVAIRLAEVLRAEGFDIPDTAILTGLETVSHPGRLELVQHNPAFLIDGAHNPAGAESLRAFLDEFASQPLTLVFGAMRDKQLEQIGEILFPSAGVLVLTPIDNPRSATLEQLQKVADRFARGKVFTSESSAAALELACAETPAEGLICIAGSLYLVGELRPLILNLSKGN
;
A
#
# COMPACT_ATOMS: atom_id res chain seq x y z
N MET A 1 -3.32 22.67 -16.03
CA MET A 1 -4.27 21.63 -16.53
C MET A 1 -5.45 21.54 -15.57
N ASN A 2 -6.64 21.08 -16.00
CA ASN A 2 -7.67 20.59 -15.08
C ASN A 2 -7.30 19.20 -14.56
N PHE A 3 -8.09 18.64 -13.63
CA PHE A 3 -7.81 17.36 -13.00
C PHE A 3 -7.72 16.20 -13.99
N GLU A 4 -8.72 16.08 -14.90
CA GLU A 4 -8.77 15.01 -15.89
C GLU A 4 -7.55 15.04 -16.80
N ALA A 5 -7.15 16.22 -17.26
CA ALA A 5 -5.96 16.38 -18.11
C ALA A 5 -4.67 16.05 -17.33
N ALA A 6 -4.61 16.34 -16.03
CA ALA A 6 -3.46 16.00 -15.18
C ALA A 6 -3.34 14.48 -15.00
N VAL A 7 -4.45 13.78 -14.77
CA VAL A 7 -4.49 12.32 -14.68
C VAL A 7 -4.10 11.69 -16.02
N GLN A 8 -4.67 12.14 -17.14
CA GLN A 8 -4.34 11.63 -18.47
C GLN A 8 -2.86 11.86 -18.81
N TYR A 9 -2.30 13.01 -18.45
CA TYR A 9 -0.87 13.27 -18.62
C TYR A 9 -0.03 12.26 -17.86
N LEU A 10 -0.29 12.03 -16.58
CA LEU A 10 0.46 11.06 -15.79
C LEU A 10 0.35 9.65 -16.40
N LEU A 11 -0.84 9.21 -16.78
CA LEU A 11 -1.06 7.90 -17.41
C LEU A 11 -0.33 7.78 -18.77
N SER A 12 -0.15 8.87 -19.51
CA SER A 12 0.60 8.88 -20.78
C SER A 12 2.10 8.63 -20.62
N LEU A 13 2.66 8.79 -19.42
CA LEU A 13 4.06 8.48 -19.08
C LEU A 13 4.34 6.96 -18.96
N GLY A 14 3.32 6.16 -19.16
CA GLY A 14 3.34 4.71 -19.03
C GLY A 14 2.70 4.24 -17.73
N HIS A 15 2.24 2.99 -17.76
CA HIS A 15 1.64 2.38 -16.57
C HIS A 15 2.70 2.18 -15.48
N GLU A 16 2.35 2.49 -14.23
CA GLU A 16 3.23 2.41 -13.04
C GLU A 16 4.08 1.13 -12.97
N THR A 17 3.52 0.02 -13.42
CA THR A 17 4.14 -1.32 -13.34
C THR A 17 4.68 -1.84 -14.67
N LEU A 18 4.41 -1.19 -15.80
CA LEU A 18 4.90 -1.60 -17.12
C LEU A 18 6.14 -0.82 -17.57
N THR A 19 6.39 0.34 -16.99
CA THR A 19 7.50 1.23 -17.32
C THR A 19 8.35 1.52 -16.10
N ILE A 20 8.73 0.46 -15.35
CA ILE A 20 9.62 0.61 -14.20
C ILE A 20 11.01 0.97 -14.70
N LYS A 21 11.39 2.22 -14.52
CA LYS A 21 12.77 2.68 -14.69
C LYS A 21 13.36 2.86 -13.30
N LEU A 22 14.31 2.02 -12.94
CA LEU A 22 14.96 2.08 -11.64
C LEU A 22 16.10 3.11 -11.67
N GLY A 23 16.02 4.13 -10.82
CA GLY A 23 17.05 5.15 -10.67
C GLY A 23 16.52 6.39 -9.95
N LEU A 24 17.37 7.07 -9.18
CA LEU A 24 16.97 8.27 -8.42
C LEU A 24 17.26 9.58 -9.16
N ARG A 25 18.14 9.54 -10.18
CA ARG A 25 18.66 10.76 -10.85
C ARG A 25 17.56 11.67 -11.37
N ASN A 26 16.52 11.11 -12.02
CA ASN A 26 15.44 11.92 -12.57
C ASN A 26 14.63 12.60 -11.47
N THR A 27 14.32 11.86 -10.41
CA THR A 27 13.61 12.39 -9.23
C THR A 27 14.46 13.50 -8.57
N GLU A 28 15.75 13.27 -8.37
CA GLU A 28 16.65 14.25 -7.75
C GLU A 28 16.79 15.53 -8.60
N LEU A 29 16.86 15.41 -9.93
CA LEU A 29 16.89 16.58 -10.82
C LEU A 29 15.59 17.37 -10.77
N LEU A 30 14.43 16.70 -10.76
CA LEU A 30 13.13 17.35 -10.60
C LEU A 30 13.03 18.09 -9.25
N LEU A 31 13.42 17.43 -8.17
CA LEU A 31 13.39 18.04 -6.83
C LEU A 31 14.30 19.27 -6.78
N ALA A 32 15.50 19.17 -7.33
CA ALA A 32 16.44 20.32 -7.38
C ALA A 32 15.86 21.49 -8.18
N ALA A 33 15.27 21.25 -9.35
CA ALA A 33 14.66 22.28 -10.18
C ALA A 33 13.41 22.92 -9.54
N LEU A 34 12.72 22.20 -8.63
CA LEU A 34 11.60 22.70 -7.84
C LEU A 34 12.01 23.35 -6.51
N GLY A 35 13.32 23.53 -6.28
CA GLY A 35 13.86 24.13 -5.07
C GLY A 35 13.87 23.20 -3.86
N ASN A 36 14.01 21.89 -4.09
CA ASN A 36 14.11 20.82 -3.09
C ASN A 36 12.94 20.84 -2.07
N PRO A 37 11.69 20.63 -2.52
CA PRO A 37 10.52 20.67 -1.64
C PRO A 37 10.60 19.67 -0.48
N GLU A 38 11.31 18.55 -0.66
CA GLU A 38 11.54 17.51 0.34
C GLU A 38 12.34 17.96 1.56
N ARG A 39 13.04 19.10 1.47
CA ARG A 39 13.84 19.64 2.58
C ARG A 39 13.05 20.58 3.49
N ALA A 40 11.81 20.87 3.16
CA ALA A 40 10.96 21.77 3.94
C ALA A 40 10.42 21.13 5.22
N PHE A 41 10.53 19.82 5.36
CA PHE A 41 9.99 19.04 6.48
C PHE A 41 10.80 17.74 6.69
N PRO A 42 10.87 17.21 7.92
CA PRO A 42 11.38 15.86 8.17
C PRO A 42 10.46 14.79 7.58
N SER A 43 11.01 13.61 7.32
CA SER A 43 10.23 12.51 6.75
C SER A 43 10.53 11.15 7.36
N VAL A 44 9.51 10.28 7.35
CA VAL A 44 9.59 8.86 7.64
C VAL A 44 9.39 8.10 6.34
N GLN A 45 10.27 7.13 6.02
CA GLN A 45 10.11 6.26 4.86
C GLN A 45 9.83 4.82 5.30
N ILE A 46 8.79 4.19 4.75
CA ILE A 46 8.36 2.85 5.13
C ILE A 46 8.47 1.91 3.92
N ALA A 47 9.40 0.95 3.99
CA ALA A 47 9.55 -0.13 3.02
C ALA A 47 9.14 -1.48 3.62
N GLY A 48 8.99 -2.48 2.78
CA GLY A 48 8.57 -3.84 3.14
C GLY A 48 7.80 -4.51 2.00
N THR A 49 7.33 -5.73 2.21
CA THR A 49 6.42 -6.37 1.26
C THR A 49 4.97 -6.12 1.70
N ASN A 50 4.59 -6.58 2.86
CA ASN A 50 3.26 -6.43 3.42
C ASN A 50 3.25 -5.45 4.60
N GLY A 51 2.12 -4.78 4.84
CA GLY A 51 1.93 -3.90 5.99
C GLY A 51 2.39 -2.45 5.82
N LYS A 52 3.08 -2.06 4.74
CA LYS A 52 3.56 -0.68 4.52
C LYS A 52 2.44 0.36 4.67
N GLY A 53 1.40 0.26 3.85
CA GLY A 53 0.28 1.20 3.85
C GLY A 53 -0.48 1.22 5.19
N SER A 54 -0.69 0.04 5.81
CA SER A 54 -1.32 -0.03 7.14
C SER A 54 -0.48 0.64 8.23
N THR A 55 0.84 0.42 8.24
CA THR A 55 1.78 1.07 9.16
C THR A 55 1.80 2.59 8.93
N ALA A 56 1.84 3.02 7.66
CA ALA A 56 1.82 4.44 7.29
C ALA A 56 0.51 5.12 7.74
N ALA A 57 -0.64 4.48 7.51
CA ALA A 57 -1.94 4.97 7.95
C ALA A 57 -2.06 5.03 9.48
N MET A 58 -1.52 4.04 10.21
CA MET A 58 -1.48 4.04 11.67
C MET A 58 -0.62 5.19 12.19
N LEU A 59 0.57 5.40 11.62
CA LEU A 59 1.46 6.49 12.02
C LEU A 59 0.83 7.85 11.73
N ASP A 60 0.23 8.04 10.55
CA ASP A 60 -0.50 9.27 10.21
C ASP A 60 -1.65 9.54 11.20
N SER A 61 -2.42 8.50 11.55
CA SER A 61 -3.50 8.62 12.53
C SER A 61 -3.00 8.99 13.93
N ILE A 62 -1.88 8.42 14.37
CA ILE A 62 -1.21 8.78 15.64
C ILE A 62 -0.76 10.24 15.62
N CYS A 63 -0.09 10.66 14.55
CA CYS A 63 0.42 12.03 14.43
C CYS A 63 -0.73 13.05 14.39
N ARG A 64 -1.83 12.74 13.68
CA ARG A 64 -3.03 13.59 13.67
C ARG A 64 -3.68 13.66 15.04
N ALA A 65 -3.76 12.56 15.79
CA ALA A 65 -4.25 12.54 17.15
C ALA A 65 -3.37 13.37 18.11
N ALA A 66 -2.08 13.52 17.79
CA ALA A 66 -1.15 14.41 18.50
C ALA A 66 -1.22 15.88 18.01
N GLY A 67 -2.05 16.21 17.02
CA GLY A 67 -2.16 17.55 16.47
C GLY A 67 -1.07 17.93 15.45
N ILE A 68 -0.24 16.97 15.01
CA ILE A 68 0.84 17.20 14.04
C ILE A 68 0.24 17.21 12.63
N LYS A 69 0.56 18.23 11.84
CA LYS A 69 0.13 18.36 10.44
C LYS A 69 0.97 17.47 9.54
N CYS A 70 0.47 16.25 9.23
CA CYS A 70 1.19 15.28 8.43
C CYS A 70 0.80 15.31 6.95
N GLY A 71 1.78 15.00 6.09
CA GLY A 71 1.58 14.57 4.71
C GLY A 71 1.80 13.06 4.60
N LEU A 72 0.83 12.34 4.07
CA LEU A 72 0.90 10.89 3.83
C LEU A 72 0.92 10.61 2.33
N TYR A 73 1.95 9.91 1.86
CA TYR A 73 2.07 9.41 0.50
C TYR A 73 1.99 7.88 0.50
N THR A 74 1.00 7.31 -0.21
CA THR A 74 0.76 5.87 -0.30
C THR A 74 0.60 5.40 -1.75
N SER A 75 0.80 4.10 -2.00
CA SER A 75 0.59 3.48 -3.31
C SER A 75 0.21 2.00 -3.21
N PRO A 76 -0.64 1.51 -4.13
CA PRO A 76 -1.45 2.27 -5.09
C PRO A 76 -2.68 2.92 -4.44
N HIS A 77 -3.48 3.69 -5.19
CA HIS A 77 -4.82 4.11 -4.77
C HIS A 77 -5.86 3.02 -5.06
N LEU A 78 -7.02 3.12 -4.43
CA LEU A 78 -8.15 2.23 -4.70
C LEU A 78 -9.07 2.79 -5.79
N VAL A 79 -9.55 4.01 -5.63
CA VAL A 79 -10.56 4.63 -6.52
C VAL A 79 -10.01 5.88 -7.19
N SER A 80 -9.48 6.83 -6.43
CA SER A 80 -8.98 8.11 -6.95
C SER A 80 -7.48 8.25 -6.74
N ILE A 81 -6.77 8.74 -7.76
CA ILE A 81 -5.33 9.02 -7.67
C ILE A 81 -4.99 10.02 -6.55
N THR A 82 -5.92 10.89 -6.16
CA THR A 82 -5.74 11.84 -5.07
C THR A 82 -5.58 11.17 -3.71
N GLU A 83 -6.09 9.92 -3.54
CA GLU A 83 -5.90 9.13 -2.32
C GLU A 83 -4.43 8.91 -1.97
N ARG A 84 -3.54 8.94 -2.99
CA ARG A 84 -2.10 8.74 -2.80
C ARG A 84 -1.41 9.88 -2.06
N ILE A 85 -2.03 11.06 -2.01
CA ILE A 85 -1.48 12.26 -1.40
C ILE A 85 -2.52 12.82 -0.43
N SER A 86 -2.32 12.58 0.86
CA SER A 86 -3.22 13.07 1.90
C SER A 86 -2.51 14.07 2.81
N ILE A 87 -3.22 15.10 3.24
CA ILE A 87 -2.75 16.10 4.20
C ILE A 87 -3.68 16.07 5.40
N SER A 88 -3.14 15.77 6.57
CA SER A 88 -3.90 15.61 7.82
C SER A 88 -5.12 14.68 7.66
N GLY A 89 -4.92 13.54 6.96
CA GLY A 89 -5.94 12.51 6.75
C GLY A 89 -6.96 12.81 5.65
N THR A 90 -6.84 13.93 4.93
CA THR A 90 -7.73 14.29 3.82
C THR A 90 -6.94 14.24 2.50
N PRO A 91 -7.41 13.49 1.48
CA PRO A 91 -6.81 13.54 0.15
C PRO A 91 -6.77 14.98 -0.38
N VAL A 92 -5.70 15.34 -1.10
CA VAL A 92 -5.61 16.63 -1.78
C VAL A 92 -6.78 16.83 -2.74
N SER A 93 -7.25 18.06 -2.87
CA SER A 93 -8.32 18.38 -3.82
C SER A 93 -7.87 18.14 -5.28
N ALA A 94 -8.85 17.93 -6.16
CA ALA A 94 -8.60 17.79 -7.60
C ALA A 94 -7.81 18.99 -8.17
N ASP A 95 -8.13 20.20 -7.72
CA ASP A 95 -7.48 21.44 -8.18
C ASP A 95 -6.03 21.53 -7.69
N GLU A 96 -5.77 21.24 -6.42
CA GLU A 96 -4.41 21.23 -5.85
C GLU A 96 -3.55 20.15 -6.51
N PHE A 97 -4.11 18.95 -6.73
CA PHE A 97 -3.44 17.88 -7.45
C PHE A 97 -3.06 18.33 -8.85
N ALA A 98 -4.02 18.86 -9.63
CA ALA A 98 -3.81 19.32 -11.00
C ALA A 98 -2.78 20.45 -11.08
N ALA A 99 -2.78 21.38 -10.13
CA ALA A 99 -1.80 22.47 -10.05
C ALA A 99 -0.38 21.93 -9.82
N CYS A 100 -0.20 21.01 -8.87
CA CYS A 100 1.11 20.41 -8.59
C CYS A 100 1.60 19.57 -9.76
N VAL A 101 0.75 18.74 -10.38
CA VAL A 101 1.10 17.94 -11.58
C VAL A 101 1.48 18.86 -12.74
N THR A 102 0.76 19.97 -12.94
CA THR A 102 1.09 20.94 -13.99
C THR A 102 2.49 21.51 -13.80
N THR A 103 2.82 21.91 -12.56
CA THR A 103 4.14 22.44 -12.23
C THR A 103 5.24 21.40 -12.47
N VAL A 104 5.06 20.16 -12.03
CA VAL A 104 6.03 19.07 -12.21
C VAL A 104 6.21 18.74 -13.70
N ARG A 105 5.11 18.69 -14.49
CA ARG A 105 5.15 18.51 -15.94
C ARG A 105 5.98 19.59 -16.63
N ASP A 106 5.72 20.86 -16.32
CA ASP A 106 6.36 22.00 -16.98
C ASP A 106 7.86 22.02 -16.69
N VAL A 107 8.25 21.74 -15.44
CA VAL A 107 9.67 21.59 -15.05
C VAL A 107 10.30 20.37 -15.73
N SER A 108 9.60 19.24 -15.81
CA SER A 108 10.09 18.04 -16.51
C SER A 108 10.35 18.33 -18.00
N GLY A 109 9.43 19.04 -18.64
CA GLY A 109 9.56 19.47 -20.04
C GLY A 109 10.74 20.41 -20.27
N GLN A 110 10.96 21.36 -19.36
CA GLN A 110 12.11 22.27 -19.42
C GLN A 110 13.45 21.52 -19.27
N LEU A 111 13.56 20.64 -18.27
CA LEU A 111 14.77 19.83 -18.06
C LEU A 111 15.08 18.92 -19.27
N LEU A 112 14.04 18.38 -19.92
CA LEU A 112 14.20 17.60 -21.16
C LEU A 112 14.66 18.50 -22.33
N ALA A 113 14.07 19.69 -22.49
CA ALA A 113 14.47 20.65 -23.54
C ALA A 113 15.91 21.12 -23.36
N ASP A 114 16.33 21.31 -22.12
CA ASP A 114 17.70 21.72 -21.74
C ASP A 114 18.69 20.54 -21.75
N LYS A 115 18.26 19.34 -22.18
CA LYS A 115 19.06 18.10 -22.23
C LYS A 115 19.68 17.67 -20.89
N GLN A 116 19.04 18.05 -19.78
CA GLN A 116 19.41 17.59 -18.44
C GLN A 116 18.79 16.21 -18.13
N LEU A 117 17.68 15.90 -18.81
CA LEU A 117 17.03 14.60 -18.85
C LEU A 117 17.13 13.97 -20.24
N ASP A 118 17.32 12.65 -20.29
CA ASP A 118 17.33 11.89 -21.55
C ASP A 118 15.91 11.54 -22.04
N ALA A 119 14.95 11.47 -21.12
CA ALA A 119 13.53 11.21 -21.35
C ALA A 119 12.71 11.79 -20.19
N LEU A 120 11.41 11.97 -20.42
CA LEU A 120 10.49 12.37 -19.34
C LEU A 120 10.56 11.34 -18.19
N PRO A 121 10.54 11.79 -16.92
CA PRO A 121 10.44 10.93 -15.76
C PRO A 121 9.15 10.11 -15.80
N THR A 122 9.19 8.91 -15.24
CA THR A 122 8.07 7.97 -15.20
C THR A 122 6.87 8.50 -14.40
N PHE A 123 5.73 7.82 -14.53
CA PHE A 123 4.53 8.07 -13.72
C PHE A 123 4.85 8.16 -12.23
N PHE A 124 5.57 7.17 -11.68
CA PHE A 124 5.86 7.12 -10.24
C PHE A 124 6.85 8.19 -9.80
N GLU A 125 7.89 8.49 -10.60
CA GLU A 125 8.84 9.57 -10.33
C GLU A 125 8.13 10.92 -10.26
N GLN A 126 7.29 11.25 -11.25
CA GLN A 126 6.57 12.53 -11.27
C GLN A 126 5.52 12.63 -10.15
N LEU A 127 4.81 11.52 -9.86
CA LEU A 127 3.80 11.50 -8.80
C LEU A 127 4.43 11.67 -7.41
N THR A 128 5.58 11.04 -7.16
CA THR A 128 6.33 11.22 -5.90
C THR A 128 6.76 12.68 -5.73
N VAL A 129 7.29 13.31 -6.77
CA VAL A 129 7.67 14.73 -6.73
C VAL A 129 6.44 15.63 -6.55
N THR A 130 5.32 15.28 -7.19
CA THR A 130 4.03 15.97 -7.00
C THR A 130 3.58 15.93 -5.54
N ALA A 131 3.72 14.77 -4.87
CA ALA A 131 3.39 14.64 -3.45
C ALA A 131 4.26 15.53 -2.57
N LEU A 132 5.58 15.50 -2.77
CA LEU A 132 6.51 16.33 -1.99
C LEU A 132 6.29 17.83 -2.22
N LEU A 133 5.94 18.21 -3.45
CA LEU A 133 5.55 19.59 -3.77
C LEU A 133 4.26 20.02 -3.06
N ALA A 134 3.22 19.15 -3.09
CA ALA A 134 1.96 19.40 -2.42
C ALA A 134 2.17 19.55 -0.90
N PHE A 135 3.01 18.71 -0.30
CA PHE A 135 3.35 18.74 1.12
C PHE A 135 4.03 20.06 1.52
N ARG A 136 5.03 20.51 0.73
CA ARG A 136 5.65 21.83 0.95
C ARG A 136 4.63 22.96 0.86
N ASN A 137 3.79 22.95 -0.18
CA ASN A 137 2.77 23.98 -0.39
C ASN A 137 1.75 24.05 0.74
N ALA A 138 1.42 22.88 1.32
CA ALA A 138 0.52 22.78 2.47
C ALA A 138 1.19 23.17 3.80
N GLY A 139 2.52 23.29 3.85
CA GLY A 139 3.27 23.57 5.09
C GLY A 139 3.06 22.47 6.14
N ILE A 140 3.30 21.21 5.75
CA ILE A 140 3.26 20.09 6.70
C ILE A 140 4.45 20.12 7.66
N GLU A 141 4.30 19.45 8.80
CA GLU A 141 5.36 19.31 9.83
C GLU A 141 6.12 17.98 9.68
N LEU A 142 5.49 16.94 9.12
CA LEU A 142 6.07 15.62 8.92
C LEU A 142 5.51 14.96 7.66
N ALA A 143 6.39 14.39 6.82
CA ALA A 143 5.99 13.52 5.71
C ALA A 143 6.12 12.04 6.08
N ILE A 144 5.11 11.23 5.75
CA ILE A 144 5.11 9.77 5.88
C ILE A 144 5.04 9.21 4.46
N LEU A 145 6.10 8.50 4.04
CA LEU A 145 6.31 8.08 2.66
C LEU A 145 6.30 6.55 2.57
N GLU A 146 5.26 5.97 1.98
CA GLU A 146 5.25 4.56 1.61
C GLU A 146 6.07 4.34 0.35
N THR A 147 7.03 3.42 0.40
CA THR A 147 7.83 2.98 -0.75
C THR A 147 6.96 2.20 -1.74
N GLY A 148 7.00 2.55 -3.02
CA GLY A 148 6.24 1.86 -4.05
C GLY A 148 6.82 0.48 -4.37
N LEU A 149 8.11 0.41 -4.73
CA LEU A 149 8.77 -0.83 -5.09
C LEU A 149 10.22 -0.90 -4.58
N GLY A 150 10.56 -1.99 -3.89
CA GLY A 150 11.92 -2.20 -3.38
C GLY A 150 12.27 -1.20 -2.28
N GLY A 151 13.19 -0.30 -2.55
CA GLY A 151 13.66 0.75 -1.65
C GLY A 151 14.86 1.48 -2.24
N ARG A 152 15.89 0.74 -2.71
CA ARG A 152 17.17 1.30 -3.17
C ARG A 152 17.02 2.37 -4.25
N LEU A 153 16.15 2.15 -5.22
CA LEU A 153 15.93 2.99 -6.38
C LEU A 153 14.49 3.53 -6.47
N ASP A 154 13.75 3.42 -5.38
CA ASP A 154 12.41 3.98 -5.27
C ASP A 154 12.46 5.51 -5.13
N SER A 155 11.61 6.22 -5.85
CA SER A 155 11.59 7.69 -5.88
C SER A 155 11.42 8.33 -4.51
N THR A 156 10.73 7.66 -3.56
CA THR A 156 10.58 8.16 -2.19
C THR A 156 11.92 8.24 -1.45
N THR A 157 12.93 7.45 -1.86
CA THR A 157 14.27 7.47 -1.26
C THR A 157 15.03 8.78 -1.56
N ALA A 158 14.66 9.50 -2.61
CA ALA A 158 15.21 10.82 -2.91
C ALA A 158 14.86 11.87 -1.84
N ALA A 159 13.80 11.65 -1.05
CA ALA A 159 13.46 12.53 0.08
C ALA A 159 14.45 12.44 1.25
N LYS A 160 15.33 11.42 1.27
CA LYS A 160 16.39 11.22 2.27
C LYS A 160 15.88 11.24 3.72
N ALA A 161 14.79 10.52 3.97
CA ALA A 161 14.16 10.42 5.29
C ALA A 161 15.19 10.09 6.40
N SER A 162 15.07 10.75 7.55
CA SER A 162 15.92 10.52 8.76
C SER A 162 15.46 9.31 9.55
N VAL A 163 14.18 8.95 9.45
CA VAL A 163 13.57 7.78 10.09
C VAL A 163 13.09 6.83 9.02
N VAL A 164 13.44 5.55 9.15
CA VAL A 164 13.03 4.52 8.19
C VAL A 164 12.43 3.32 8.92
N ALA A 165 11.47 2.65 8.27
CA ALA A 165 10.93 1.38 8.78
C ALA A 165 10.94 0.30 7.71
N ILE A 166 11.19 -0.95 8.14
CA ILE A 166 11.05 -2.14 7.32
C ILE A 166 9.94 -3.01 7.91
N THR A 167 8.79 -3.05 7.23
CA THR A 167 7.67 -3.95 7.55
C THR A 167 7.98 -5.38 7.09
N PRO A 168 7.16 -6.41 7.39
CA PRO A 168 7.46 -7.79 7.02
C PRO A 168 7.77 -7.96 5.53
N ILE A 169 8.87 -8.67 5.25
CA ILE A 169 9.34 -9.00 3.91
C ILE A 169 8.87 -10.41 3.55
N ALA A 170 8.32 -10.57 2.36
CA ALA A 170 7.87 -11.83 1.78
C ALA A 170 8.19 -11.86 0.28
N MET A 171 8.00 -13.01 -0.36
CA MET A 171 8.15 -13.15 -1.81
C MET A 171 7.06 -12.35 -2.53
N ASP A 172 7.47 -11.38 -3.32
CA ASP A 172 6.63 -10.56 -4.19
C ASP A 172 7.52 -9.78 -5.17
N HIS A 173 6.98 -9.40 -6.31
CA HIS A 173 7.69 -8.64 -7.36
C HIS A 173 9.03 -9.26 -7.79
N GLU A 174 9.07 -10.60 -7.89
CA GLU A 174 10.29 -11.38 -8.16
C GLU A 174 10.98 -10.97 -9.46
N GLU A 175 10.23 -10.56 -10.47
CA GLU A 175 10.75 -10.07 -11.74
C GLU A 175 11.69 -8.86 -11.58
N TYR A 176 11.45 -8.00 -10.58
CA TYR A 176 12.21 -6.76 -10.36
C TYR A 176 13.17 -6.83 -9.17
N LEU A 177 12.83 -7.57 -8.14
CA LEU A 177 13.57 -7.59 -6.87
C LEU A 177 14.40 -8.85 -6.67
N GLY A 178 14.24 -9.83 -7.59
CA GLY A 178 14.96 -11.12 -7.55
C GLY A 178 14.12 -12.23 -6.92
N HIS A 179 14.62 -13.46 -7.09
CA HIS A 179 13.87 -14.69 -6.82
C HIS A 179 14.18 -15.31 -5.45
N THR A 180 14.78 -14.55 -4.53
CA THR A 180 15.07 -15.01 -3.17
C THR A 180 14.65 -13.96 -2.15
N LEU A 181 14.30 -14.42 -0.95
CA LEU A 181 13.94 -13.51 0.14
C LEU A 181 15.11 -12.57 0.48
N ALA A 182 16.35 -13.07 0.41
CA ALA A 182 17.54 -12.26 0.61
C ALA A 182 17.70 -11.14 -0.42
N SER A 183 17.43 -11.40 -1.72
CA SER A 183 17.53 -10.36 -2.76
C SER A 183 16.47 -9.27 -2.56
N ILE A 184 15.24 -9.66 -2.24
CA ILE A 184 14.14 -8.72 -1.94
C ILE A 184 14.48 -7.90 -0.68
N ALA A 185 15.04 -8.56 0.34
CA ALA A 185 15.46 -7.89 1.57
C ALA A 185 16.59 -6.88 1.30
N ALA A 186 17.57 -7.19 0.45
CA ALA A 186 18.66 -6.29 0.10
C ALA A 186 18.19 -5.01 -0.59
N GLU A 187 17.22 -5.10 -1.51
CA GLU A 187 16.62 -3.94 -2.16
C GLU A 187 15.89 -3.03 -1.17
N LYS A 188 15.19 -3.63 -0.18
CA LYS A 188 14.46 -2.88 0.84
C LYS A 188 15.39 -2.32 1.91
N ALA A 189 16.42 -3.08 2.33
CA ALA A 189 17.44 -2.67 3.29
C ALA A 189 18.20 -1.41 2.86
N ALA A 190 18.28 -1.13 1.56
CA ALA A 190 19.04 0.01 1.04
C ALA A 190 18.53 1.38 1.51
N ILE A 191 17.29 1.49 2.03
CA ILE A 191 16.81 2.72 2.66
C ILE A 191 17.48 2.98 4.02
N ILE A 192 18.11 1.95 4.64
CA ILE A 192 18.92 2.08 5.84
C ILE A 192 20.27 2.66 5.42
N ARG A 193 20.49 3.92 5.73
CA ARG A 193 21.65 4.73 5.36
C ARG A 193 22.36 5.23 6.64
N PRO A 194 23.64 5.62 6.56
CA PRO A 194 24.29 6.23 7.72
C PRO A 194 23.48 7.40 8.29
N GLY A 195 23.35 7.44 9.61
CA GLY A 195 22.68 8.52 10.33
C GLY A 195 21.15 8.44 10.42
N VAL A 196 20.51 7.40 9.87
CA VAL A 196 19.06 7.22 10.03
C VAL A 196 18.72 6.44 11.32
N GLN A 197 17.50 6.64 11.83
CA GLN A 197 16.88 5.76 12.81
C GLN A 197 16.12 4.66 12.05
N ALA A 198 16.42 3.39 12.32
CA ALA A 198 15.82 2.27 11.59
C ALA A 198 14.97 1.39 12.50
N VAL A 199 13.66 1.32 12.21
CA VAL A 199 12.70 0.41 12.86
C VAL A 199 12.53 -0.83 11.99
N ILE A 200 12.67 -2.03 12.57
CA ILE A 200 12.57 -3.29 11.85
C ILE A 200 11.48 -4.14 12.50
N ALA A 201 10.44 -4.49 11.73
CA ALA A 201 9.42 -5.45 12.11
C ALA A 201 10.01 -6.86 12.28
N LYS A 202 9.25 -7.78 12.88
CA LYS A 202 9.56 -9.21 12.85
C LYS A 202 9.77 -9.68 11.41
N GLN A 203 10.79 -10.46 11.16
CA GLN A 203 11.20 -10.94 9.83
C GLN A 203 11.47 -12.43 9.86
N GLU A 204 11.37 -13.06 8.69
CA GLU A 204 11.96 -14.37 8.48
C GLU A 204 13.49 -14.30 8.66
N PRO A 205 14.14 -15.37 9.20
CA PRO A 205 15.56 -15.34 9.54
C PRO A 205 16.48 -14.91 8.40
N GLU A 206 16.20 -15.34 7.16
CA GLU A 206 16.98 -14.98 5.97
C GLU A 206 16.91 -13.46 5.68
N ALA A 207 15.72 -12.87 5.72
CA ALA A 207 15.53 -11.44 5.54
C ALA A 207 16.16 -10.64 6.68
N LEU A 208 15.97 -11.09 7.94
CA LEU A 208 16.55 -10.42 9.10
C LEU A 208 18.07 -10.32 9.02
N GLN A 209 18.74 -11.41 8.61
CA GLN A 209 20.19 -11.43 8.47
C GLN A 209 20.70 -10.36 7.49
N VAL A 210 20.00 -10.17 6.38
CA VAL A 210 20.33 -9.12 5.38
C VAL A 210 20.15 -7.72 5.97
N LEU A 211 19.05 -7.49 6.69
CA LEU A 211 18.78 -6.19 7.32
C LEU A 211 19.80 -5.85 8.40
N LEU A 212 20.16 -6.81 9.24
CA LEU A 212 21.16 -6.61 10.30
C LEU A 212 22.55 -6.35 9.74
N ARG A 213 22.96 -7.07 8.69
CA ARG A 213 24.20 -6.79 7.95
C ARG A 213 24.22 -5.36 7.41
N ARG A 214 23.11 -4.91 6.81
CA ARG A 214 23.01 -3.53 6.31
C ARG A 214 23.13 -2.52 7.42
N CYS A 215 22.53 -2.77 8.58
CA CYS A 215 22.66 -1.90 9.76
C CYS A 215 24.13 -1.80 10.21
N GLU A 216 24.83 -2.94 10.27
CA GLU A 216 26.26 -2.98 10.61
C GLU A 216 27.11 -2.19 9.62
N GLU A 217 26.91 -2.40 8.29
CA GLU A 217 27.62 -1.67 7.24
C GLU A 217 27.42 -0.16 7.31
N THR A 218 26.27 0.30 7.78
CA THR A 218 25.92 1.73 7.87
C THR A 218 26.13 2.35 9.24
N GLY A 219 26.54 1.54 10.24
CA GLY A 219 26.71 1.97 11.63
C GLY A 219 25.37 2.32 12.31
N VAL A 220 24.25 1.77 11.85
CA VAL A 220 22.92 2.02 12.40
C VAL A 220 22.56 0.90 13.40
N THR A 221 22.12 1.29 14.59
CA THR A 221 21.56 0.33 15.56
C THR A 221 20.08 0.13 15.28
N PRO A 222 19.63 -1.08 14.87
CA PRO A 222 18.24 -1.32 14.54
C PRO A 222 17.36 -1.36 15.79
N LEU A 223 16.16 -0.76 15.68
CA LEU A 223 15.11 -0.82 16.69
C LEU A 223 14.11 -1.91 16.26
N GLN A 224 14.28 -3.12 16.80
CA GLN A 224 13.35 -4.22 16.51
C GLN A 224 12.06 -4.06 17.30
N THR A 225 10.94 -4.46 16.68
CA THR A 225 9.61 -4.42 17.30
C THR A 225 9.28 -5.77 17.97
N ASP A 226 8.46 -5.70 19.00
CA ASP A 226 7.89 -6.85 19.69
C ASP A 226 6.37 -6.67 19.79
N ALA A 227 5.63 -7.33 18.89
CA ALA A 227 4.19 -7.20 18.81
C ALA A 227 3.44 -7.72 20.05
N HIS A 228 4.02 -8.68 20.79
CA HIS A 228 3.41 -9.23 22.01
C HIS A 228 3.13 -8.17 23.08
N ARG A 229 3.90 -7.08 23.09
CA ARG A 229 3.67 -5.96 24.01
C ARG A 229 2.35 -5.23 23.75
N TYR A 230 1.78 -5.37 22.56
CA TYR A 230 0.66 -4.57 22.06
C TYR A 230 -0.61 -5.38 21.77
N GLU A 231 -0.66 -6.66 22.15
CA GLU A 231 -1.80 -7.56 21.92
C GLU A 231 -3.13 -7.07 22.53
N ARG A 232 -3.06 -6.20 23.55
CA ARG A 232 -4.24 -5.63 24.22
C ARG A 232 -4.63 -4.26 23.72
N VAL A 233 -3.89 -3.70 22.76
CA VAL A 233 -4.24 -2.39 22.17
C VAL A 233 -5.45 -2.55 21.25
N ARG A 234 -6.42 -1.68 21.38
CA ARG A 234 -7.53 -1.63 20.44
C ARG A 234 -7.08 -1.04 19.12
N LEU A 235 -7.35 -1.75 18.04
CA LEU A 235 -7.01 -1.33 16.69
C LEU A 235 -8.27 -1.08 15.87
N GLY A 236 -8.30 0.02 15.13
CA GLY A 236 -9.32 0.30 14.12
C GLY A 236 -9.22 -0.64 12.91
N LEU A 237 -8.02 -1.19 12.65
CA LEU A 237 -7.80 -2.18 11.58
C LEU A 237 -7.94 -3.61 12.11
N ARG A 238 -8.59 -4.47 11.33
CA ARG A 238 -8.87 -5.87 11.68
C ARG A 238 -7.71 -6.79 11.28
N GLY A 239 -7.65 -7.96 11.94
CA GLY A 239 -6.71 -9.04 11.66
C GLY A 239 -5.46 -9.02 12.55
N ARG A 240 -4.99 -10.21 12.94
CA ARG A 240 -3.85 -10.37 13.87
C ARG A 240 -2.56 -9.76 13.34
N HIS A 241 -2.35 -9.78 12.03
CA HIS A 241 -1.19 -9.16 11.38
C HIS A 241 -1.13 -7.63 11.58
N GLN A 242 -2.26 -6.97 11.89
CA GLN A 242 -2.27 -5.54 12.18
C GLN A 242 -1.61 -5.20 13.53
N ILE A 243 -1.47 -6.17 14.45
CA ILE A 243 -0.73 -5.99 15.70
C ILE A 243 0.77 -5.79 15.40
N GLU A 244 1.32 -6.53 14.43
CA GLU A 244 2.70 -6.35 13.96
C GLU A 244 2.89 -4.97 13.29
N ASN A 245 1.94 -4.54 12.46
CA ASN A 245 1.98 -3.22 11.83
C ASN A 245 1.87 -2.10 12.88
N ALA A 246 1.00 -2.29 13.90
CA ALA A 246 0.86 -1.35 15.01
C ALA A 246 2.14 -1.26 15.84
N ALA A 247 2.83 -2.37 16.11
CA ALA A 247 4.11 -2.37 16.81
C ALA A 247 5.17 -1.50 16.08
N VAL A 248 5.19 -1.56 14.74
CA VAL A 248 6.07 -0.69 13.94
C VAL A 248 5.64 0.78 14.04
N ALA A 249 4.34 1.07 13.90
CA ALA A 249 3.83 2.44 13.97
C ALA A 249 4.07 3.07 15.36
N ILE A 250 3.87 2.31 16.45
CA ILE A 250 4.17 2.76 17.81
C ILE A 250 5.66 3.05 17.95
N ARG A 251 6.52 2.15 17.47
CA ARG A 251 7.97 2.33 17.56
C ARG A 251 8.45 3.54 16.77
N LEU A 252 7.85 3.80 15.60
CA LEU A 252 8.09 5.04 14.82
C LEU A 252 7.64 6.28 15.60
N ALA A 253 6.48 6.25 16.25
CA ALA A 253 5.99 7.36 17.08
C ALA A 253 6.92 7.64 18.28
N GLU A 254 7.48 6.59 18.91
CA GLU A 254 8.48 6.72 19.98
C GLU A 254 9.78 7.37 19.47
N VAL A 255 10.24 7.00 18.26
CA VAL A 255 11.41 7.60 17.62
C VAL A 255 11.16 9.07 17.32
N LEU A 256 10.02 9.41 16.72
CA LEU A 256 9.65 10.80 16.44
C LEU A 256 9.54 11.63 17.72
N ARG A 257 9.01 11.06 18.81
CA ARG A 257 9.00 11.70 20.13
C ARG A 257 10.41 12.03 20.60
N ALA A 258 11.36 11.11 20.42
CA ALA A 258 12.75 11.33 20.78
C ALA A 258 13.43 12.38 19.89
N GLU A 259 12.95 12.59 18.65
CA GLU A 259 13.38 13.66 17.75
C GLU A 259 12.68 15.01 18.01
N GLY A 260 11.81 15.10 19.02
CA GLY A 260 11.22 16.35 19.50
C GLY A 260 9.76 16.60 19.10
N PHE A 261 9.09 15.64 18.45
CA PHE A 261 7.65 15.72 18.22
C PHE A 261 6.86 15.46 19.51
N ASP A 262 5.84 16.27 19.79
CA ASP A 262 4.97 16.06 20.96
C ASP A 262 3.91 14.99 20.65
N ILE A 263 4.23 13.71 20.92
CA ILE A 263 3.34 12.56 20.70
C ILE A 263 3.08 11.87 22.05
N PRO A 264 2.06 12.25 22.81
CA PRO A 264 1.73 11.59 24.06
C PRO A 264 1.15 10.17 23.84
N ASP A 265 1.23 9.33 24.87
CA ASP A 265 0.71 7.93 24.78
C ASP A 265 -0.78 7.89 24.47
N THR A 266 -1.54 8.88 24.94
CA THR A 266 -2.96 9.02 24.59
C THR A 266 -3.19 9.23 23.11
N ALA A 267 -2.34 9.99 22.42
CA ALA A 267 -2.41 10.15 20.96
C ALA A 267 -2.08 8.85 20.22
N ILE A 268 -1.10 8.07 20.71
CA ILE A 268 -0.79 6.74 20.15
C ILE A 268 -2.01 5.84 20.23
N LEU A 269 -2.63 5.72 21.42
CA LEU A 269 -3.80 4.85 21.59
C LEU A 269 -4.99 5.32 20.76
N THR A 270 -5.31 6.61 20.79
CA THR A 270 -6.40 7.20 19.99
C THR A 270 -6.18 6.99 18.50
N GLY A 271 -4.96 7.26 18.01
CA GLY A 271 -4.63 7.09 16.61
C GLY A 271 -4.79 5.65 16.12
N LEU A 272 -4.35 4.68 16.93
CA LEU A 272 -4.50 3.25 16.61
C LEU A 272 -5.96 2.77 16.65
N GLU A 273 -6.78 3.30 17.56
CA GLU A 273 -8.21 2.94 17.67
C GLU A 273 -9.03 3.55 16.53
N THR A 274 -8.69 4.76 16.08
CA THR A 274 -9.47 5.50 15.08
C THR A 274 -8.95 5.35 13.64
N VAL A 275 -7.82 4.68 13.43
CA VAL A 275 -7.25 4.50 12.09
C VAL A 275 -8.23 3.77 11.17
N SER A 276 -8.33 4.25 9.94
CA SER A 276 -9.05 3.62 8.84
C SER A 276 -8.11 3.44 7.64
N HIS A 277 -8.17 2.28 7.02
CA HIS A 277 -7.42 1.99 5.80
C HIS A 277 -8.28 1.13 4.87
N PRO A 278 -9.00 1.74 3.92
CA PRO A 278 -9.89 1.04 3.02
C PRO A 278 -9.21 -0.13 2.28
N GLY A 279 -9.97 -1.22 2.06
CA GLY A 279 -9.46 -2.41 1.38
C GLY A 279 -8.49 -3.25 2.21
N ARG A 280 -8.46 -3.09 3.54
CA ARG A 280 -7.69 -3.93 4.48
C ARG A 280 -8.63 -4.52 5.52
N LEU A 281 -9.11 -5.74 5.27
CA LEU A 281 -10.16 -6.41 6.04
C LEU A 281 -11.32 -5.45 6.38
N GLU A 282 -11.71 -4.65 5.39
CA GLU A 282 -12.78 -3.67 5.50
C GLU A 282 -14.12 -4.40 5.49
N LEU A 283 -14.83 -4.35 6.62
CA LEU A 283 -16.14 -4.96 6.76
C LEU A 283 -17.23 -3.92 6.50
N VAL A 284 -18.03 -4.14 5.46
CA VAL A 284 -19.22 -3.35 5.13
C VAL A 284 -20.45 -4.14 5.54
N GLN A 285 -21.22 -3.59 6.49
CA GLN A 285 -22.45 -4.23 6.97
C GLN A 285 -23.56 -4.12 5.93
N HIS A 286 -24.04 -5.26 5.50
CA HIS A 286 -25.12 -5.42 4.55
C HIS A 286 -25.71 -6.86 4.73
N ASN A 287 -26.72 -7.22 3.99
CA ASN A 287 -27.29 -8.56 3.97
C ASN A 287 -27.30 -9.11 2.54
N PRO A 288 -26.30 -9.94 2.14
CA PRO A 288 -25.14 -10.42 2.91
C PRO A 288 -24.09 -9.35 3.22
N ALA A 289 -23.27 -9.58 4.26
CA ALA A 289 -22.16 -8.68 4.61
C ALA A 289 -21.01 -8.79 3.60
N PHE A 290 -20.21 -7.71 3.46
CA PHE A 290 -19.03 -7.72 2.60
C PHE A 290 -17.76 -7.56 3.41
N LEU A 291 -16.75 -8.38 3.11
CA LEU A 291 -15.37 -8.24 3.57
C LEU A 291 -14.49 -7.90 2.36
N ILE A 292 -13.80 -6.77 2.41
CA ILE A 292 -13.00 -6.27 1.30
C ILE A 292 -11.54 -6.28 1.72
N ASP A 293 -10.68 -7.03 1.01
CA ASP A 293 -9.26 -7.13 1.31
C ASP A 293 -8.39 -7.19 0.05
N GLY A 294 -7.30 -6.44 0.06
CA GLY A 294 -6.36 -6.36 -1.06
C GLY A 294 -5.27 -7.44 -1.05
N ALA A 295 -5.45 -8.58 -0.39
CA ALA A 295 -4.51 -9.71 -0.40
C ALA A 295 -4.25 -10.18 -1.83
N HIS A 296 -2.97 -10.17 -2.26
CA HIS A 296 -2.56 -10.44 -3.65
C HIS A 296 -1.22 -11.19 -3.76
N ASN A 297 -0.68 -11.67 -2.64
CA ASN A 297 0.48 -12.55 -2.55
C ASN A 297 0.21 -13.63 -1.50
N PRO A 298 1.01 -14.71 -1.43
CA PRO A 298 0.76 -15.82 -0.50
C PRO A 298 0.66 -15.39 0.96
N ALA A 299 1.57 -14.55 1.45
CA ALA A 299 1.55 -14.09 2.85
C ALA A 299 0.31 -13.22 3.16
N GLY A 300 -0.16 -12.42 2.20
CA GLY A 300 -1.43 -11.70 2.31
C GLY A 300 -2.62 -12.67 2.34
N ALA A 301 -2.60 -13.70 1.48
CA ALA A 301 -3.62 -14.74 1.45
C ALA A 301 -3.68 -15.54 2.77
N GLU A 302 -2.54 -15.87 3.37
CA GLU A 302 -2.46 -16.50 4.70
C GLU A 302 -3.08 -15.63 5.79
N SER A 303 -2.81 -14.33 5.77
CA SER A 303 -3.37 -13.37 6.72
C SER A 303 -4.89 -13.25 6.59
N LEU A 304 -5.41 -13.19 5.35
CA LEU A 304 -6.84 -13.18 5.06
C LEU A 304 -7.48 -14.50 5.47
N ARG A 305 -6.86 -15.65 5.13
CA ARG A 305 -7.35 -16.97 5.49
C ARG A 305 -7.45 -17.14 7.00
N ALA A 306 -6.43 -16.75 7.76
CA ALA A 306 -6.44 -16.80 9.22
C ALA A 306 -7.60 -15.96 9.81
N PHE A 307 -7.88 -14.79 9.23
CA PHE A 307 -9.02 -13.97 9.63
C PHE A 307 -10.36 -14.65 9.31
N LEU A 308 -10.51 -15.23 8.13
CA LEU A 308 -11.72 -15.94 7.73
C LEU A 308 -11.97 -17.15 8.63
N ASP A 309 -10.95 -17.95 8.96
CA ASP A 309 -11.07 -19.12 9.84
C ASP A 309 -11.46 -18.74 11.27
N GLU A 310 -11.06 -17.56 11.74
CA GLU A 310 -11.35 -17.09 13.10
C GLU A 310 -12.73 -16.41 13.21
N PHE A 311 -13.14 -15.65 12.21
CA PHE A 311 -14.28 -14.73 12.32
C PHE A 311 -15.42 -15.01 11.34
N ALA A 312 -15.22 -15.81 10.28
CA ALA A 312 -16.28 -16.13 9.31
C ALA A 312 -16.91 -17.47 9.65
N SER A 313 -18.01 -17.44 10.42
CA SER A 313 -18.83 -18.63 10.73
C SER A 313 -19.99 -18.83 9.75
N GLN A 314 -20.25 -17.87 8.87
CA GLN A 314 -21.33 -17.86 7.89
C GLN A 314 -20.92 -18.53 6.57
N PRO A 315 -21.90 -18.89 5.71
CA PRO A 315 -21.58 -19.28 4.33
C PRO A 315 -20.74 -18.23 3.62
N LEU A 316 -19.57 -18.64 3.11
CA LEU A 316 -18.60 -17.75 2.48
C LEU A 316 -18.67 -17.85 0.96
N THR A 317 -18.89 -16.71 0.31
CA THR A 317 -18.67 -16.52 -1.12
C THR A 317 -17.39 -15.70 -1.31
N LEU A 318 -16.45 -16.21 -2.12
CA LEU A 318 -15.23 -15.50 -2.48
C LEU A 318 -15.32 -14.99 -3.92
N VAL A 319 -15.25 -13.67 -4.11
CA VAL A 319 -15.04 -13.04 -5.43
C VAL A 319 -13.54 -12.81 -5.59
N PHE A 320 -12.95 -13.42 -6.61
CA PHE A 320 -11.52 -13.45 -6.79
C PHE A 320 -11.10 -13.02 -8.20
N GLY A 321 -10.20 -12.06 -8.26
CA GLY A 321 -9.51 -11.63 -9.47
C GLY A 321 -8.11 -11.16 -9.12
N ALA A 322 -7.11 -11.53 -9.92
CA ALA A 322 -5.71 -11.25 -9.61
C ALA A 322 -4.91 -10.86 -10.85
N MET A 323 -3.73 -10.30 -10.66
CA MET A 323 -2.78 -10.05 -11.73
C MET A 323 -2.06 -11.35 -12.13
N ARG A 324 -1.75 -11.52 -13.43
CA ARG A 324 -1.11 -12.74 -13.98
C ARG A 324 0.31 -13.00 -13.48
N ASP A 325 0.98 -11.95 -13.02
CA ASP A 325 2.35 -12.02 -12.48
C ASP A 325 2.40 -12.47 -11.00
N LYS A 326 1.25 -12.69 -10.38
CA LYS A 326 1.17 -13.15 -9.00
C LYS A 326 1.21 -14.68 -8.92
N GLN A 327 1.56 -15.19 -7.75
CA GLN A 327 1.67 -16.63 -7.46
C GLN A 327 0.26 -17.24 -7.29
N LEU A 328 -0.50 -17.30 -8.40
CA LEU A 328 -1.93 -17.66 -8.43
C LEU A 328 -2.19 -19.03 -7.79
N GLU A 329 -1.33 -20.01 -8.03
CA GLU A 329 -1.48 -21.37 -7.49
C GLU A 329 -1.42 -21.37 -5.96
N GLN A 330 -0.42 -20.70 -5.38
CA GLN A 330 -0.25 -20.65 -3.92
C GLN A 330 -1.40 -19.86 -3.25
N ILE A 331 -1.80 -18.74 -3.86
CA ILE A 331 -2.94 -17.96 -3.35
C ILE A 331 -4.23 -18.78 -3.41
N GLY A 332 -4.47 -19.49 -4.53
CA GLY A 332 -5.64 -20.34 -4.71
C GLY A 332 -5.66 -21.53 -3.73
N GLU A 333 -4.52 -22.18 -3.51
CA GLU A 333 -4.37 -23.25 -2.52
C GLU A 333 -4.77 -22.79 -1.11
N ILE A 334 -4.42 -21.55 -0.74
CA ILE A 334 -4.72 -20.99 0.57
C ILE A 334 -6.20 -20.59 0.68
N LEU A 335 -6.75 -19.85 -0.30
CA LEU A 335 -8.04 -19.19 -0.17
C LEU A 335 -9.23 -20.01 -0.68
N PHE A 336 -9.10 -20.69 -1.83
CA PHE A 336 -10.25 -21.31 -2.51
C PHE A 336 -10.92 -22.41 -1.70
N PRO A 337 -10.19 -23.23 -0.90
CA PRO A 337 -10.84 -24.26 -0.07
C PRO A 337 -11.78 -23.73 1.01
N SER A 338 -11.70 -22.43 1.36
CA SER A 338 -12.58 -21.83 2.38
C SER A 338 -13.94 -21.40 1.83
N ALA A 339 -14.07 -21.25 0.50
CA ALA A 339 -15.27 -20.71 -0.12
C ALA A 339 -16.28 -21.82 -0.44
N GLY A 340 -17.52 -21.65 0.01
CA GLY A 340 -18.65 -22.46 -0.43
C GLY A 340 -19.09 -22.11 -1.87
N VAL A 341 -18.88 -20.84 -2.25
CA VAL A 341 -19.06 -20.32 -3.60
C VAL A 341 -17.81 -19.50 -3.97
N LEU A 342 -17.25 -19.79 -5.14
CA LEU A 342 -16.12 -19.05 -5.71
C LEU A 342 -16.57 -18.40 -7.03
N VAL A 343 -16.43 -17.08 -7.12
CA VAL A 343 -16.73 -16.31 -8.33
C VAL A 343 -15.42 -15.72 -8.87
N LEU A 344 -14.99 -16.19 -10.04
CA LEU A 344 -13.78 -15.75 -10.72
C LEU A 344 -14.09 -14.63 -11.71
N THR A 345 -13.30 -13.59 -11.70
CA THR A 345 -13.49 -12.43 -12.60
C THR A 345 -12.17 -11.86 -13.08
N PRO A 346 -12.08 -11.35 -14.33
CA PRO A 346 -10.98 -10.52 -14.73
C PRO A 346 -11.08 -9.15 -14.04
N ILE A 347 -9.99 -8.40 -14.07
CA ILE A 347 -9.89 -7.02 -13.59
C ILE A 347 -9.70 -6.12 -14.80
N ASP A 348 -10.25 -4.93 -14.79
CA ASP A 348 -10.03 -3.92 -15.86
C ASP A 348 -8.58 -3.38 -15.81
N ASN A 349 -7.65 -4.26 -16.11
CA ASN A 349 -6.23 -3.97 -16.14
C ASN A 349 -5.52 -4.86 -17.17
N PRO A 350 -4.60 -4.32 -18.01
CA PRO A 350 -3.86 -5.11 -19.01
C PRO A 350 -3.05 -6.28 -18.44
N ARG A 351 -2.78 -6.28 -17.14
CA ARG A 351 -2.06 -7.35 -16.43
C ARG A 351 -2.98 -8.36 -15.75
N SER A 352 -4.29 -8.24 -15.90
CA SER A 352 -5.24 -9.18 -15.33
C SER A 352 -4.92 -10.63 -15.73
N ALA A 353 -5.04 -11.55 -14.80
CA ALA A 353 -5.10 -12.97 -15.11
C ALA A 353 -6.36 -13.26 -15.96
N THR A 354 -6.26 -14.17 -16.91
CA THR A 354 -7.41 -14.59 -17.72
C THR A 354 -8.31 -15.52 -16.92
N LEU A 355 -9.59 -15.57 -17.29
CA LEU A 355 -10.52 -16.53 -16.68
C LEU A 355 -10.02 -17.98 -16.80
N GLU A 356 -9.38 -18.34 -17.93
CA GLU A 356 -8.79 -19.67 -18.11
C GLU A 356 -7.68 -19.96 -17.09
N GLN A 357 -6.82 -18.97 -16.80
CA GLN A 357 -5.77 -19.13 -15.78
C GLN A 357 -6.37 -19.29 -14.39
N LEU A 358 -7.36 -18.48 -14.03
CA LEU A 358 -8.04 -18.55 -12.74
C LEU A 358 -8.82 -19.87 -12.59
N GLN A 359 -9.51 -20.32 -13.65
CA GLN A 359 -10.25 -21.58 -13.66
C GLN A 359 -9.34 -22.80 -13.44
N LYS A 360 -8.17 -22.83 -14.09
CA LYS A 360 -7.19 -23.92 -13.88
C LYS A 360 -6.74 -24.04 -12.42
N VAL A 361 -6.63 -22.93 -11.71
CA VAL A 361 -6.31 -22.93 -10.27
C VAL A 361 -7.54 -23.41 -9.47
N ALA A 362 -8.73 -22.94 -9.81
CA ALA A 362 -9.96 -23.34 -9.14
C ALA A 362 -10.26 -24.83 -9.30
N ASP A 363 -10.01 -25.41 -10.48
CA ASP A 363 -10.19 -26.85 -10.75
C ASP A 363 -9.34 -27.74 -9.81
N ARG A 364 -8.23 -27.19 -9.29
CA ARG A 364 -7.34 -27.92 -8.37
C ARG A 364 -7.72 -27.73 -6.91
N PHE A 365 -8.13 -26.53 -6.52
CA PHE A 365 -8.21 -26.15 -5.11
C PHE A 365 -9.61 -25.80 -4.62
N ALA A 366 -10.55 -25.41 -5.49
CA ALA A 366 -11.89 -25.10 -5.07
C ALA A 366 -12.64 -26.36 -4.60
N ARG A 367 -13.44 -26.22 -3.55
CA ARG A 367 -14.24 -27.31 -2.97
C ARG A 367 -15.73 -27.04 -3.04
N GLY A 368 -16.10 -25.79 -3.27
CA GLY A 368 -17.48 -25.33 -3.44
C GLY A 368 -17.88 -25.18 -4.89
N LYS A 369 -18.99 -24.48 -5.12
CA LYS A 369 -19.43 -24.11 -6.46
C LYS A 369 -18.48 -23.08 -7.06
N VAL A 370 -18.14 -23.22 -8.34
CA VAL A 370 -17.29 -22.26 -9.08
C VAL A 370 -18.10 -21.62 -10.19
N PHE A 371 -18.07 -20.30 -10.25
CA PHE A 371 -18.65 -19.49 -11.29
C PHE A 371 -17.59 -18.60 -11.92
N THR A 372 -17.78 -18.23 -13.17
CA THR A 372 -16.97 -17.23 -13.87
C THR A 372 -17.84 -16.07 -14.31
N SER A 373 -17.27 -14.87 -14.34
CA SER A 373 -17.93 -13.66 -14.79
C SER A 373 -17.00 -12.86 -15.70
N GLU A 374 -17.56 -12.20 -16.71
CA GLU A 374 -16.82 -11.40 -17.70
C GLU A 374 -16.39 -10.01 -17.16
N SER A 375 -16.96 -9.58 -16.04
CA SER A 375 -16.63 -8.31 -15.39
C SER A 375 -16.79 -8.38 -13.88
N SER A 376 -16.07 -7.51 -13.18
CA SER A 376 -16.13 -7.39 -11.72
C SER A 376 -17.55 -7.04 -11.24
N ALA A 377 -18.25 -6.13 -11.93
CA ALA A 377 -19.63 -5.75 -11.59
C ALA A 377 -20.61 -6.94 -11.70
N ALA A 378 -20.57 -7.71 -12.79
CA ALA A 378 -21.39 -8.92 -12.94
C ALA A 378 -21.00 -10.01 -11.92
N ALA A 379 -19.71 -10.10 -11.55
CA ALA A 379 -19.25 -10.99 -10.48
C ALA A 379 -19.87 -10.62 -9.12
N LEU A 380 -20.00 -9.34 -8.81
CA LEU A 380 -20.64 -8.87 -7.59
C LEU A 380 -22.14 -9.21 -7.57
N GLU A 381 -22.86 -8.98 -8.67
CA GLU A 381 -24.27 -9.33 -8.79
C GLU A 381 -24.50 -10.84 -8.59
N LEU A 382 -23.66 -11.66 -9.23
CA LEU A 382 -23.70 -13.11 -9.09
C LEU A 382 -23.39 -13.56 -7.66
N ALA A 383 -22.37 -12.97 -7.03
CA ALA A 383 -22.04 -13.24 -5.64
C ALA A 383 -23.21 -12.90 -4.70
N CYS A 384 -23.89 -11.76 -4.91
CA CYS A 384 -25.08 -11.40 -4.15
C CYS A 384 -26.24 -12.37 -4.35
N ALA A 385 -26.43 -12.91 -5.57
CA ALA A 385 -27.51 -13.87 -5.87
C ALA A 385 -27.26 -15.25 -5.26
N GLU A 386 -26.01 -15.70 -5.19
CA GLU A 386 -25.62 -17.02 -4.67
C GLU A 386 -25.36 -17.06 -3.16
N THR A 387 -25.30 -15.89 -2.49
CA THR A 387 -25.00 -15.79 -1.06
C THR A 387 -26.28 -15.53 -0.26
N PRO A 388 -26.60 -16.35 0.74
CA PRO A 388 -27.77 -16.09 1.60
C PRO A 388 -27.57 -14.80 2.42
N ALA A 389 -28.67 -14.21 2.90
CA ALA A 389 -28.67 -12.91 3.58
C ALA A 389 -27.75 -12.88 4.82
N GLU A 390 -27.61 -14.00 5.52
CA GLU A 390 -26.71 -14.17 6.68
C GLU A 390 -25.27 -14.51 6.28
N GLY A 391 -24.97 -14.62 4.98
CA GLY A 391 -23.67 -14.98 4.45
C GLY A 391 -22.66 -13.83 4.44
N LEU A 392 -21.44 -14.17 4.04
CA LEU A 392 -20.33 -13.23 3.87
C LEU A 392 -19.81 -13.31 2.43
N ILE A 393 -19.72 -12.17 1.76
CA ILE A 393 -19.06 -12.05 0.46
C ILE A 393 -17.67 -11.44 0.71
N CYS A 394 -16.61 -12.20 0.42
CA CYS A 394 -15.23 -11.72 0.51
C CYS A 394 -14.73 -11.34 -0.88
N ILE A 395 -14.20 -10.12 -1.02
CA ILE A 395 -13.53 -9.62 -2.24
C ILE A 395 -12.03 -9.67 -2.01
N ALA A 396 -11.28 -10.42 -2.84
CA ALA A 396 -9.83 -10.54 -2.68
C ALA A 396 -9.09 -10.83 -3.99
N GLY A 397 -7.75 -10.79 -3.94
CA GLY A 397 -6.84 -11.14 -5.03
C GLY A 397 -6.13 -9.94 -5.66
N SER A 398 -6.70 -8.73 -5.54
CA SER A 398 -6.08 -7.52 -6.08
C SER A 398 -6.67 -6.24 -5.47
N LEU A 399 -5.81 -5.25 -5.22
CA LEU A 399 -6.26 -3.89 -4.88
C LEU A 399 -7.05 -3.22 -6.01
N TYR A 400 -6.79 -3.58 -7.27
CA TYR A 400 -7.56 -3.07 -8.41
C TYR A 400 -8.99 -3.61 -8.40
N LEU A 401 -9.18 -4.93 -8.17
CA LEU A 401 -10.52 -5.50 -8.00
C LEU A 401 -11.27 -4.83 -6.85
N VAL A 402 -10.58 -4.63 -5.73
CA VAL A 402 -11.13 -3.90 -4.58
C VAL A 402 -11.55 -2.48 -5.00
N GLY A 403 -10.72 -1.77 -5.75
CA GLY A 403 -11.01 -0.42 -6.25
C GLY A 403 -12.24 -0.35 -7.14
N GLU A 404 -12.42 -1.33 -8.03
CA GLU A 404 -13.60 -1.44 -8.90
C GLU A 404 -14.90 -1.72 -8.12
N LEU A 405 -14.86 -2.65 -7.15
CA LEU A 405 -16.05 -3.13 -6.46
C LEU A 405 -16.45 -2.31 -5.22
N ARG A 406 -15.48 -1.72 -4.53
CA ARG A 406 -15.76 -0.98 -3.29
C ARG A 406 -16.80 0.15 -3.46
N PRO A 407 -16.74 1.01 -4.50
CA PRO A 407 -17.76 2.04 -4.70
C PRO A 407 -19.17 1.45 -4.91
N LEU A 408 -19.28 0.33 -5.64
CA LEU A 408 -20.53 -0.35 -5.89
C LEU A 408 -21.12 -0.90 -4.58
N ILE A 409 -20.30 -1.56 -3.77
CA ILE A 409 -20.69 -2.12 -2.47
C ILE A 409 -21.17 -1.03 -1.51
N LEU A 410 -20.44 0.10 -1.43
CA LEU A 410 -20.82 1.21 -0.57
C LEU A 410 -22.12 1.90 -1.02
N ASN A 411 -22.46 1.86 -2.30
CA ASN A 411 -23.71 2.37 -2.81
C ASN A 411 -24.88 1.43 -2.49
N LEU A 412 -24.69 0.10 -2.52
CA LEU A 412 -25.70 -0.87 -2.08
C LEU A 412 -26.09 -0.63 -0.60
N SER A 413 -25.11 -0.31 0.25
CA SER A 413 -25.35 -0.08 1.69
C SER A 413 -26.03 1.24 2.02
N LYS A 414 -26.10 2.20 1.10
CA LYS A 414 -26.79 3.50 1.29
C LYS A 414 -28.26 3.48 0.83
N GLY A 415 -28.66 2.47 0.08
CA GLY A 415 -29.99 2.36 -0.52
C GLY A 415 -31.02 1.60 0.33
N ASN A 416 -30.64 1.13 1.51
CA ASN A 416 -31.49 0.45 2.48
C ASN A 416 -31.61 1.35 3.77
#